data_f4dd9b4d4050f733c03be1bc1bf6774f
#
_entry.id   f4dd9b4d4050f733c03be1bc1bf6774f
#
_cell.length_a   1.000
_cell.length_b   1.000
_cell.length_c   1.000
_cell.angle_alpha   90.00
_cell.angle_beta   90.00
_cell.angle_gamma   90.00
#
_symmetry.space_group_name_H-M   'P 1'
#
loop_
_entity.id
_entity.type
_entity.pdbx_description
1 polymer ?
#
loop_
_entity_poly.entity_id
_entity_poly.type
_entity_poly.pdbx_seq_one_letter_code
_entity_poly.pdbx_strand_id
1 'polypeptide(L)'
;YTGRDVQKYETMVANAKEYLKERFLTNEGKFKTEILNTMQTPALFALKNKLVEGEAKKSMTARLRQNFADHGNCLQTGFLGTSILMSTLTENGMVDIAYELLFQRKNPSWLYSIDNGATTIWERWNSYMKDEGMGPQGMNSFNHYAYGAVCEWLWETAAGICADKKQPGFKHIIMSPVPDKRLGNVDATYY
;
A
#
# COMPACT_ATOMS: atom_id res chain seq x y z
N TYR A 1 26.01 -3.50 -1.29
CA TYR A 1 26.33 -4.75 -1.99
C TYR A 1 27.43 -4.56 -3.03
N THR A 2 27.49 -3.41 -3.68
CA THR A 2 28.45 -3.13 -4.76
C THR A 2 29.71 -2.42 -4.28
N GLY A 3 29.80 -2.03 -3.01
CA GLY A 3 30.91 -1.21 -2.47
C GLY A 3 31.02 0.21 -3.04
N ARG A 4 29.98 0.67 -3.75
CA ARG A 4 29.96 2.04 -4.31
C ARG A 4 29.66 3.06 -3.23
N ASP A 5 30.26 4.24 -3.34
CA ASP A 5 29.93 5.39 -2.49
C ASP A 5 28.48 5.82 -2.71
N VAL A 6 27.70 5.84 -1.63
CA VAL A 6 26.27 6.20 -1.62
C VAL A 6 26.02 7.57 -0.97
N GLN A 7 27.05 8.22 -0.41
CA GLN A 7 26.91 9.46 0.38
C GLN A 7 26.14 10.55 -0.37
N LYS A 8 26.39 10.71 -1.66
CA LYS A 8 25.66 11.67 -2.49
C LYS A 8 24.15 11.40 -2.49
N TYR A 9 23.75 10.13 -2.60
CA TYR A 9 22.33 9.75 -2.66
C TYR A 9 21.67 9.86 -1.28
N GLU A 10 22.39 9.51 -0.22
CA GLU A 10 21.91 9.69 1.17
C GLU A 10 21.64 11.16 1.48
N THR A 11 22.56 12.04 1.08
CA THR A 11 22.38 13.50 1.21
C THR A 11 21.17 13.99 0.40
N MET A 12 21.00 13.53 -0.85
CA MET A 12 19.84 13.89 -1.66
C MET A 12 18.51 13.43 -1.01
N VAL A 13 18.47 12.22 -0.47
CA VAL A 13 17.29 11.69 0.23
C VAL A 13 16.99 12.52 1.49
N ALA A 14 18.01 12.86 2.28
CA ALA A 14 17.84 13.69 3.47
C ALA A 14 17.26 15.07 3.12
N ASN A 15 17.85 15.76 2.15
CA ASN A 15 17.38 17.07 1.68
C ASN A 15 15.95 17.00 1.12
N ALA A 16 15.62 15.99 0.34
CA ALA A 16 14.28 15.80 -0.19
C ALA A 16 13.23 15.57 0.91
N LYS A 17 13.57 14.79 1.94
CA LYS A 17 12.69 14.57 3.10
C LYS A 17 12.46 15.86 3.88
N GLU A 18 13.51 16.64 4.14
CA GLU A 18 13.42 17.91 4.83
C GLU A 18 12.53 18.89 4.06
N TYR A 19 12.79 19.07 2.76
CA TYR A 19 11.94 19.88 1.88
C TYR A 19 10.47 19.48 1.93
N LEU A 20 10.17 18.16 1.84
CA LEU A 20 8.81 17.66 1.87
C LEU A 20 8.13 17.91 3.23
N LYS A 21 8.86 17.74 4.34
CA LYS A 21 8.37 18.05 5.68
C LYS A 21 8.02 19.53 5.81
N GLU A 22 8.97 20.39 5.49
CA GLU A 22 8.79 21.84 5.58
C GLU A 22 7.68 22.36 4.66
N ARG A 23 7.60 21.84 3.46
CA ARG A 23 6.64 22.32 2.45
C ARG A 23 5.22 21.85 2.71
N PHE A 24 5.04 20.62 3.17
CA PHE A 24 3.73 19.97 3.17
C PHE A 24 3.18 19.57 4.53
N LEU A 25 4.02 19.47 5.58
CA LEU A 25 3.59 18.94 6.88
C LEU A 25 3.68 19.99 7.99
N THR A 26 2.78 19.88 8.97
CA THR A 26 2.88 20.55 10.25
C THR A 26 3.68 19.69 11.24
N ASN A 27 4.07 20.25 12.37
CA ASN A 27 4.77 19.54 13.45
C ASN A 27 3.92 18.39 14.04
N GLU A 28 2.59 18.51 14.00
CA GLU A 28 1.65 17.49 14.47
C GLU A 28 1.40 16.39 13.41
N GLY A 29 2.13 16.42 12.29
CA GLY A 29 1.99 15.43 11.21
C GLY A 29 0.70 15.56 10.39
N LYS A 30 0.10 16.76 10.31
CA LYS A 30 -0.98 17.08 9.37
C LYS A 30 -0.40 17.66 8.09
N PHE A 31 -1.10 17.45 6.99
CA PHE A 31 -0.80 18.18 5.77
C PHE A 31 -1.29 19.63 5.90
N LYS A 32 -0.47 20.60 5.46
CA LYS A 32 -0.83 22.01 5.42
C LYS A 32 -1.97 22.32 4.46
N THR A 33 -2.11 21.52 3.43
CA THR A 33 -3.22 21.58 2.49
C THR A 33 -4.30 20.61 2.95
N GLU A 34 -5.48 21.12 3.33
CA GLU A 34 -6.51 20.34 4.02
C GLU A 34 -6.99 19.13 3.21
N ILE A 35 -7.19 19.25 1.91
CA ILE A 35 -7.63 18.15 1.06
C ILE A 35 -6.70 16.91 1.17
N LEU A 36 -5.39 17.10 1.40
CA LEU A 36 -4.46 15.99 1.53
C LEU A 36 -4.68 15.17 2.82
N ASN A 37 -5.31 15.77 3.84
CA ASN A 37 -5.67 15.08 5.07
C ASN A 37 -6.87 14.13 4.90
N THR A 38 -7.66 14.30 3.85
CA THR A 38 -8.82 13.46 3.53
C THR A 38 -8.50 12.33 2.57
N MET A 39 -7.27 12.26 2.08
CA MET A 39 -6.82 11.28 1.09
C MET A 39 -5.92 10.21 1.70
N GLN A 40 -6.00 8.97 1.20
CA GLN A 40 -5.15 7.86 1.67
C GLN A 40 -3.71 7.98 1.16
N THR A 41 -3.50 8.22 -0.12
CA THR A 41 -2.17 8.20 -0.77
C THR A 41 -1.14 9.13 -0.14
N PRO A 42 -1.44 10.41 0.19
CA PRO A 42 -0.47 11.30 0.83
C PRO A 42 0.03 10.77 2.18
N ALA A 43 -0.88 10.25 3.01
CA ALA A 43 -0.54 9.68 4.31
C ALA A 43 0.32 8.41 4.17
N LEU A 44 -0.04 7.52 3.25
CA LEU A 44 0.76 6.33 2.93
C LEU A 44 2.17 6.72 2.47
N PHE A 45 2.28 7.70 1.58
CA PHE A 45 3.57 8.18 1.10
C PHE A 45 4.43 8.77 2.22
N ALA A 46 3.84 9.57 3.10
CA ALA A 46 4.54 10.16 4.24
C ALA A 46 5.03 9.09 5.23
N LEU A 47 4.21 8.09 5.53
CA LEU A 47 4.56 6.97 6.42
C LEU A 47 5.65 6.08 5.79
N LYS A 48 5.50 5.68 4.52
CA LYS A 48 6.46 4.83 3.80
C LYS A 48 7.83 5.46 3.73
N ASN A 49 7.90 6.76 3.48
CA ASN A 49 9.15 7.51 3.37
C ASN A 49 9.66 8.04 4.72
N LYS A 50 9.01 7.72 5.83
CA LYS A 50 9.39 8.16 7.18
C LYS A 50 9.53 9.69 7.25
N LEU A 51 8.53 10.41 6.73
CA LEU A 51 8.45 11.88 6.83
C LEU A 51 7.90 12.32 8.19
N VAL A 52 7.28 11.44 8.94
CA VAL A 52 6.76 11.69 10.29
C VAL A 52 7.27 10.61 11.26
N GLU A 53 7.54 11.02 12.50
CA GLU A 53 8.05 10.17 13.57
C GLU A 53 7.34 10.53 14.90
N GLY A 54 7.54 9.72 15.92
CA GLY A 54 7.00 9.98 17.27
C GLY A 54 5.49 10.21 17.29
N GLU A 55 5.05 11.27 17.94
CA GLU A 55 3.62 11.61 18.07
C GLU A 55 3.00 12.04 16.74
N ALA A 56 3.73 12.71 15.87
CA ALA A 56 3.27 13.06 14.53
C ALA A 56 2.93 11.81 13.69
N LYS A 57 3.74 10.75 13.79
CA LYS A 57 3.46 9.46 13.16
C LYS A 57 2.20 8.82 13.73
N LYS A 58 2.05 8.78 15.05
CA LYS A 58 0.86 8.24 15.71
C LYS A 58 -0.40 8.99 15.27
N SER A 59 -0.34 10.31 15.24
CA SER A 59 -1.43 11.17 14.79
C SER A 59 -1.82 10.89 13.34
N MET A 60 -0.84 10.79 12.44
CA MET A 60 -1.09 10.46 11.02
C MET A 60 -1.68 9.06 10.85
N THR A 61 -1.15 8.07 11.56
CA THR A 61 -1.65 6.69 11.54
C THR A 61 -3.11 6.62 12.03
N ALA A 62 -3.44 7.32 13.10
CA ALA A 62 -4.80 7.37 13.63
C ALA A 62 -5.78 8.01 12.62
N ARG A 63 -5.39 9.11 11.97
CA ARG A 63 -6.21 9.74 10.92
C ARG A 63 -6.39 8.85 9.70
N LEU A 64 -5.33 8.17 9.28
CA LEU A 64 -5.42 7.24 8.15
C LEU A 64 -6.36 6.08 8.47
N ARG A 65 -6.28 5.52 9.69
CA ARG A 65 -7.22 4.49 10.17
C ARG A 65 -8.67 5.00 10.16
N GLN A 66 -8.90 6.22 10.64
CA GLN A 66 -10.22 6.83 10.61
C GLN A 66 -10.71 7.05 9.18
N ASN A 67 -9.84 7.51 8.27
CA ASN A 67 -10.18 7.67 6.86
C ASN A 67 -10.67 6.36 6.23
N PHE A 68 -10.02 5.22 6.50
CA PHE A 68 -10.52 3.93 6.02
C PHE A 68 -11.90 3.60 6.59
N ALA A 69 -12.12 3.83 7.87
CA ALA A 69 -13.41 3.59 8.52
C ALA A 69 -14.52 4.47 7.90
N ASP A 70 -14.27 5.76 7.71
CA ASP A 70 -15.21 6.72 7.12
C ASP A 70 -15.59 6.36 5.69
N HIS A 71 -14.71 5.66 4.96
CA HIS A 71 -14.94 5.19 3.60
C HIS A 71 -15.33 3.70 3.53
N GLY A 72 -15.84 3.13 4.62
CA GLY A 72 -16.33 1.76 4.67
C GLY A 72 -15.25 0.71 4.39
N ASN A 73 -14.01 0.99 4.77
CA ASN A 73 -12.83 0.16 4.48
C ASN A 73 -12.67 -0.12 2.99
N CYS A 74 -12.88 0.89 2.16
CA CYS A 74 -12.64 0.83 0.71
C CYS A 74 -11.38 1.59 0.31
N LEU A 75 -10.83 1.20 -0.82
CA LEU A 75 -9.65 1.82 -1.43
C LEU A 75 -10.00 3.20 -2.03
N GLN A 76 -9.15 4.19 -1.81
CA GLN A 76 -9.17 5.48 -2.50
C GLN A 76 -7.87 5.73 -3.25
N THR A 77 -7.08 4.69 -3.43
CA THR A 77 -5.75 4.78 -4.02
C THR A 77 -5.78 4.42 -5.51
N GLY A 78 -5.03 5.20 -6.30
CA GLY A 78 -4.62 4.83 -7.64
C GLY A 78 -3.31 4.04 -7.62
N PHE A 79 -2.62 3.95 -8.78
CA PHE A 79 -1.42 3.13 -8.94
C PHE A 79 -0.33 3.38 -7.88
N LEU A 80 0.03 4.66 -7.69
CA LEU A 80 1.09 5.04 -6.76
C LEU A 80 0.76 4.69 -5.31
N GLY A 81 -0.48 4.94 -4.89
CA GLY A 81 -0.92 4.64 -3.53
C GLY A 81 -1.04 3.13 -3.29
N THR A 82 -1.64 2.40 -4.24
CA THR A 82 -1.87 0.95 -4.10
C THR A 82 -0.56 0.17 -4.07
N SER A 83 0.47 0.60 -4.81
CA SER A 83 1.78 -0.07 -4.82
C SER A 83 2.47 -0.11 -3.46
N ILE A 84 2.22 0.88 -2.61
CA ILE A 84 2.81 0.96 -1.27
C ILE A 84 1.83 0.69 -0.13
N LEU A 85 0.54 0.55 -0.44
CA LEU A 85 -0.56 0.49 0.53
C LEU A 85 -0.35 -0.59 1.58
N MET A 86 -0.36 -1.84 1.13
CA MET A 86 -0.43 -3.00 2.02
C MET A 86 0.80 -3.12 2.90
N SER A 87 2.00 -2.94 2.33
CA SER A 87 3.26 -2.95 3.08
C SER A 87 3.32 -1.79 4.08
N THR A 88 2.89 -0.58 3.68
CA THR A 88 2.90 0.58 4.58
C THR A 88 1.93 0.40 5.75
N LEU A 89 0.74 -0.14 5.51
CA LEU A 89 -0.20 -0.45 6.59
C LEU A 89 0.42 -1.44 7.58
N THR A 90 0.98 -2.53 7.09
CA THR A 90 1.62 -3.56 7.92
C THR A 90 2.79 -3.00 8.73
N GLU A 91 3.71 -2.27 8.10
CA GLU A 91 4.88 -1.65 8.74
C GLU A 91 4.51 -0.61 9.83
N ASN A 92 3.26 -0.12 9.81
CA ASN A 92 2.75 0.87 10.75
C ASN A 92 1.66 0.34 11.70
N GLY A 93 1.59 -0.99 11.88
CA GLY A 93 0.70 -1.63 12.86
C GLY A 93 -0.78 -1.62 12.47
N MET A 94 -1.07 -1.57 11.16
CA MET A 94 -2.43 -1.58 10.60
C MET A 94 -2.66 -2.82 9.71
N VAL A 95 -2.08 -3.94 10.06
CA VAL A 95 -2.24 -5.20 9.31
C VAL A 95 -3.70 -5.67 9.30
N ASP A 96 -4.45 -5.37 10.35
CA ASP A 96 -5.89 -5.59 10.43
C ASP A 96 -6.63 -4.87 9.30
N ILE A 97 -6.32 -3.61 9.04
CA ILE A 97 -6.90 -2.85 7.91
C ILE A 97 -6.45 -3.43 6.57
N ALA A 98 -5.17 -3.83 6.43
CA ALA A 98 -4.71 -4.46 5.21
C ALA A 98 -5.54 -5.71 4.86
N TYR A 99 -5.84 -6.55 5.85
CA TYR A 99 -6.72 -7.69 5.65
C TYR A 99 -8.18 -7.30 5.40
N GLU A 100 -8.71 -6.25 6.06
CA GLU A 100 -10.04 -5.75 5.73
C GLU A 100 -10.14 -5.31 4.27
N LEU A 101 -9.13 -4.61 3.74
CA LEU A 101 -9.07 -4.22 2.35
C LEU A 101 -8.96 -5.42 1.39
N LEU A 102 -8.15 -6.43 1.76
CA LEU A 102 -8.03 -7.66 0.98
C LEU A 102 -9.37 -8.39 0.83
N PHE A 103 -10.14 -8.48 1.91
CA PHE A 103 -11.42 -9.16 1.95
C PHE A 103 -12.62 -8.29 1.57
N GLN A 104 -12.40 -7.00 1.26
CA GLN A 104 -13.46 -6.10 0.81
C GLN A 104 -14.05 -6.54 -0.52
N ARG A 105 -15.40 -6.57 -0.60
CA ARG A 105 -16.13 -6.94 -1.81
C ARG A 105 -16.90 -5.79 -2.45
N LYS A 106 -16.96 -4.63 -1.76
CA LYS A 106 -17.55 -3.42 -2.34
C LYS A 106 -16.52 -2.71 -3.21
N ASN A 107 -16.95 -2.07 -4.29
CA ASN A 107 -16.08 -1.22 -5.10
C ASN A 107 -15.69 0.06 -4.32
N PRO A 108 -14.42 0.47 -4.35
CA PRO A 108 -13.24 -0.15 -4.99
C PRO A 108 -12.61 -1.28 -4.16
N SER A 109 -12.39 -2.44 -4.75
CA SER A 109 -11.65 -3.54 -4.14
C SER A 109 -11.21 -4.60 -5.17
N TRP A 110 -10.23 -5.44 -4.82
CA TRP A 110 -9.82 -6.57 -5.66
C TRP A 110 -10.93 -7.61 -5.82
N LEU A 111 -11.61 -7.96 -4.71
CA LEU A 111 -12.66 -8.98 -4.75
C LEU A 111 -13.90 -8.52 -5.53
N TYR A 112 -14.19 -7.21 -5.57
CA TYR A 112 -15.23 -6.70 -6.44
C TYR A 112 -14.96 -7.04 -7.91
N SER A 113 -13.73 -6.86 -8.38
CA SER A 113 -13.35 -7.21 -9.74
C SER A 113 -13.51 -8.72 -9.98
N ILE A 114 -13.06 -9.55 -9.03
CA ILE A 114 -13.18 -11.01 -9.12
C ILE A 114 -14.64 -11.44 -9.14
N ASP A 115 -15.48 -10.89 -8.27
CA ASP A 115 -16.93 -11.19 -8.21
C ASP A 115 -17.67 -10.79 -9.50
N ASN A 116 -17.10 -9.86 -10.28
CA ASN A 116 -17.59 -9.46 -11.60
C ASN A 116 -16.86 -10.14 -12.76
N GLY A 117 -16.19 -11.26 -12.52
CA GLY A 117 -15.63 -12.15 -13.54
C GLY A 117 -14.21 -11.80 -13.99
N ALA A 118 -13.47 -10.97 -13.23
CA ALA A 118 -12.08 -10.69 -13.55
C ALA A 118 -11.21 -11.95 -13.43
N THR A 119 -10.45 -12.24 -14.47
CA THR A 119 -9.40 -13.27 -14.49
C THR A 119 -7.99 -12.69 -14.53
N THR A 120 -7.91 -11.38 -14.63
CA THR A 120 -6.70 -10.57 -14.70
C THR A 120 -6.87 -9.31 -13.87
N ILE A 121 -5.78 -8.63 -13.53
CA ILE A 121 -5.83 -7.33 -12.85
C ILE A 121 -6.31 -6.25 -13.83
N TRP A 122 -7.34 -5.52 -13.43
CA TRP A 122 -7.88 -4.40 -14.20
C TRP A 122 -7.07 -3.12 -13.96
N GLU A 123 -7.02 -2.25 -14.97
CA GLU A 123 -6.32 -0.96 -14.89
C GLU A 123 -6.97 0.02 -13.90
N ARG A 124 -8.29 -0.04 -13.78
CA ARG A 124 -9.06 0.86 -12.91
C ARG A 124 -9.98 0.07 -12.01
N TRP A 125 -10.26 0.60 -10.83
CA TRP A 125 -11.26 0.00 -9.93
C TRP A 125 -12.66 -0.04 -10.54
N ASN A 126 -12.97 0.94 -11.38
CA ASN A 126 -14.23 1.06 -12.12
C ASN A 126 -14.09 0.68 -13.61
N SER A 127 -13.19 -0.22 -13.96
CA SER A 127 -13.08 -0.74 -15.33
C SER A 127 -14.39 -1.35 -15.82
N TYR A 128 -15.10 -2.00 -14.89
CA TYR A 128 -16.47 -2.46 -15.08
C TYR A 128 -17.26 -2.25 -13.79
N MET A 129 -18.48 -1.74 -13.91
CA MET A 129 -19.42 -1.58 -12.80
C MET A 129 -20.71 -2.33 -13.14
N LYS A 130 -21.20 -3.14 -12.17
CA LYS A 130 -22.34 -4.01 -12.40
C LYS A 130 -23.58 -3.28 -12.93
N ASP A 131 -23.82 -2.06 -12.43
CA ASP A 131 -25.01 -1.28 -12.74
C ASP A 131 -24.78 -0.25 -13.86
N GLU A 132 -23.50 0.05 -14.20
CA GLU A 132 -23.12 1.08 -15.17
C GLU A 132 -22.47 0.47 -16.43
N GLY A 133 -22.04 -0.79 -16.36
CA GLY A 133 -21.34 -1.49 -17.44
C GLY A 133 -19.85 -1.13 -17.52
N MET A 134 -19.33 -1.08 -18.75
CA MET A 134 -17.91 -0.81 -19.02
C MET A 134 -17.57 0.64 -18.67
N GLY A 135 -16.42 0.82 -18.03
CA GLY A 135 -15.85 2.13 -17.72
C GLY A 135 -15.42 2.91 -18.97
N PRO A 136 -14.80 4.09 -18.81
CA PRO A 136 -14.36 4.93 -19.90
C PRO A 136 -13.48 4.18 -20.91
N GLN A 137 -13.66 4.43 -22.22
CA GLN A 137 -12.88 3.74 -23.27
C GLN A 137 -11.38 4.04 -23.20
N GLY A 138 -11.01 5.24 -22.77
CA GLY A 138 -9.60 5.61 -22.61
C GLY A 138 -9.01 5.06 -21.30
N MET A 139 -7.79 4.49 -21.36
CA MET A 139 -7.09 3.94 -20.18
C MET A 139 -7.95 2.96 -19.39
N ASN A 140 -8.50 1.95 -20.03
CA ASN A 140 -9.36 0.94 -19.43
C ASN A 140 -8.95 -0.48 -19.89
N SER A 141 -7.72 -0.86 -19.62
CA SER A 141 -7.23 -2.21 -19.89
C SER A 141 -7.77 -3.19 -18.84
N PHE A 142 -8.19 -4.37 -19.29
CA PHE A 142 -8.54 -5.49 -18.42
C PHE A 142 -7.35 -6.41 -18.12
N ASN A 143 -6.15 -6.03 -18.55
CA ASN A 143 -4.91 -6.75 -18.25
C ASN A 143 -3.80 -5.73 -17.93
N HIS A 144 -3.75 -5.26 -16.69
CA HIS A 144 -2.82 -4.23 -16.23
C HIS A 144 -2.20 -4.61 -14.88
N TYR A 145 -0.87 -4.52 -14.73
CA TYR A 145 -0.16 -5.07 -13.57
C TYR A 145 -0.29 -4.26 -12.27
N ALA A 146 -0.57 -2.95 -12.33
CA ALA A 146 -0.31 -2.04 -11.21
C ALA A 146 -0.99 -2.43 -9.89
N TYR A 147 -2.26 -2.80 -9.91
CA TYR A 147 -2.96 -3.23 -8.69
C TYR A 147 -2.61 -4.65 -8.24
N GLY A 148 -1.83 -5.38 -9.03
CA GLY A 148 -1.25 -6.67 -8.67
C GLY A 148 -0.14 -6.59 -7.62
N ALA A 149 0.28 -5.39 -7.21
CA ALA A 149 1.21 -5.17 -6.09
C ALA A 149 0.76 -5.85 -4.77
N VAL A 150 -0.52 -6.15 -4.61
CA VAL A 150 -1.05 -6.93 -3.49
C VAL A 150 -0.42 -8.33 -3.39
N CYS A 151 0.02 -8.91 -4.52
CA CYS A 151 0.63 -10.24 -4.55
C CYS A 151 1.97 -10.26 -3.81
N GLU A 152 2.78 -9.20 -3.90
CA GLU A 152 4.01 -9.07 -3.12
C GLU A 152 3.70 -9.12 -1.61
N TRP A 153 2.68 -8.37 -1.18
CA TRP A 153 2.27 -8.36 0.22
C TRP A 153 1.72 -9.72 0.70
N LEU A 154 0.95 -10.42 -0.13
CA LEU A 154 0.49 -11.78 0.18
C LEU A 154 1.67 -12.72 0.40
N TRP A 155 2.70 -12.58 -0.42
CA TRP A 155 3.92 -13.37 -0.31
C TRP A 155 4.73 -13.01 0.93
N GLU A 156 5.03 -11.72 1.13
CA GLU A 156 5.89 -11.26 2.20
C GLU A 156 5.21 -11.26 3.58
N THR A 157 3.89 -11.00 3.62
CA THR A 157 3.15 -10.85 4.89
C THR A 157 2.32 -12.08 5.21
N ALA A 158 1.42 -12.50 4.32
CA ALA A 158 0.53 -13.63 4.62
C ALA A 158 1.30 -14.96 4.66
N ALA A 159 2.12 -15.25 3.66
CA ALA A 159 3.01 -16.41 3.63
C ALA A 159 4.30 -16.20 4.45
N GLY A 160 4.71 -14.94 4.62
CA GLY A 160 5.85 -14.56 5.44
C GLY A 160 7.21 -14.91 4.84
N ILE A 161 7.31 -15.02 3.50
CA ILE A 161 8.56 -15.37 2.82
C ILE A 161 9.24 -14.09 2.35
N CYS A 162 10.28 -13.65 3.05
CA CYS A 162 11.00 -12.41 2.78
C CYS A 162 12.49 -12.67 2.49
N ALA A 163 13.03 -11.96 1.51
CA ALA A 163 14.47 -11.92 1.32
C ALA A 163 15.14 -11.06 2.39
N ASP A 164 16.25 -11.53 2.94
CA ASP A 164 17.08 -10.68 3.80
C ASP A 164 17.75 -9.58 2.96
N LYS A 165 17.45 -8.32 3.29
CA LYS A 165 18.04 -7.15 2.62
C LYS A 165 19.57 -7.10 2.72
N LYS A 166 20.17 -7.73 3.75
CA LYS A 166 21.62 -7.83 3.92
C LYS A 166 22.25 -8.95 3.07
N GLN A 167 21.44 -9.94 2.68
CA GLN A 167 21.84 -11.08 1.86
C GLN A 167 20.87 -11.26 0.69
N PRO A 168 20.88 -10.36 -0.30
CA PRO A 168 19.89 -10.33 -1.39
C PRO A 168 19.94 -11.58 -2.27
N GLY A 169 18.86 -11.79 -3.03
CA GLY A 169 18.73 -12.94 -3.93
C GLY A 169 18.36 -14.23 -3.20
N PHE A 170 17.62 -14.11 -2.08
CA PHE A 170 17.15 -15.24 -1.25
C PHE A 170 18.27 -16.16 -0.75
N LYS A 171 19.50 -15.66 -0.63
CA LYS A 171 20.61 -16.39 0.01
C LYS A 171 20.36 -16.63 1.49
N HIS A 172 19.58 -15.75 2.11
CA HIS A 172 19.02 -15.91 3.45
C HIS A 172 17.55 -15.52 3.41
N ILE A 173 16.69 -16.42 3.85
CA ILE A 173 15.24 -16.24 3.87
C ILE A 173 14.80 -15.92 5.30
N ILE A 174 13.99 -14.87 5.44
CA ILE A 174 13.33 -14.55 6.70
C ILE A 174 11.92 -15.09 6.61
N MET A 175 11.56 -15.97 7.56
CA MET A 175 10.20 -16.49 7.70
C MET A 175 9.47 -15.73 8.79
N SER A 176 8.48 -14.92 8.41
CA SER A 176 7.71 -14.08 9.35
C SER A 176 6.24 -13.97 8.92
N PRO A 177 5.48 -15.08 8.92
CA PRO A 177 4.09 -15.05 8.49
C PRO A 177 3.21 -14.29 9.49
N VAL A 178 2.30 -13.49 8.97
CA VAL A 178 1.26 -12.78 9.71
C VAL A 178 -0.10 -13.12 9.08
N PRO A 179 -0.58 -14.36 9.21
CA PRO A 179 -1.83 -14.79 8.57
C PRO A 179 -3.05 -14.24 9.30
N ASP A 180 -4.16 -14.10 8.54
CA ASP A 180 -5.49 -13.83 9.08
C ASP A 180 -6.33 -15.12 9.01
N LYS A 181 -7.13 -15.36 10.05
CA LYS A 181 -7.97 -16.58 10.14
C LYS A 181 -8.94 -16.76 8.96
N ARG A 182 -9.30 -15.67 8.28
CA ARG A 182 -10.20 -15.69 7.11
C ARG A 182 -9.58 -16.35 5.87
N LEU A 183 -8.25 -16.47 5.83
CA LEU A 183 -7.56 -17.21 4.75
C LEU A 183 -7.79 -18.73 4.84
N GLY A 184 -8.12 -19.25 6.04
CA GLY A 184 -8.21 -20.69 6.28
C GLY A 184 -6.85 -21.36 6.34
N ASN A 185 -6.13 -21.41 5.23
CA ASN A 185 -4.75 -21.88 5.12
C ASN A 185 -3.95 -21.00 4.15
N VAL A 186 -2.66 -21.04 4.28
CA VAL A 186 -1.71 -20.43 3.34
C VAL A 186 -0.71 -21.49 2.92
N ASP A 187 -0.63 -21.75 1.63
CA ASP A 187 0.35 -22.64 1.01
C ASP A 187 1.12 -21.84 -0.04
N ALA A 188 2.43 -21.77 0.11
CA ALA A 188 3.29 -20.99 -0.76
C ALA A 188 4.63 -21.71 -0.98
N THR A 189 5.02 -21.86 -2.25
CA THR A 189 6.27 -22.49 -2.64
C THR A 189 7.10 -21.50 -3.47
N TYR A 190 8.35 -21.29 -3.07
CA TYR A 190 9.32 -20.46 -3.80
C TYR A 190 10.38 -21.39 -4.45
N TYR A 191 10.66 -21.14 -5.76
CA TYR A 191 11.61 -21.91 -6.55
C TYR A 191 12.87 -21.09 -6.84
#